data_8f2d85044358d68ee76b56f630bb5364
#
_entry.id   8f2d85044358d68ee76b56f630bb5364
#
_cell.length_a   1.000
_cell.length_b   1.000
_cell.length_c   1.000
_cell.angle_alpha   90.00
_cell.angle_beta   90.00
_cell.angle_gamma   90.00
#
_symmetry.space_group_name_H-M   'P 1'
#
loop_
_entity.id
_entity.type
_entity.pdbx_description
1 polymer ?
#
loop_
_entity_poly.entity_id
_entity_poly.type
_entity_poly.pdbx_seq_one_letter_code
_entity_poly.pdbx_strand_id
1 'polypeptide(L)'
;YPKRRGMTRVPELMAAGINVGFGHDCVMDPWYPLGSGDMLEVAQMGLHVAQMTSLDGMRACFDAVTVNNARVLGLDDYGIAPGKAADCVLLQARSPIEAIRLRAHRLWVMRHGKVIARSPAMSAVLDIPGRPAAVDWSAAPRG
;
A
#
# COMPACT_ATOMS: atom_id res chain seq x y z
N TYR A 1 24.30 -22.38 -3.65
CA TYR A 1 24.10 -20.92 -3.63
C TYR A 1 23.73 -20.48 -2.21
N PRO A 2 24.58 -19.76 -1.51
CA PRO A 2 24.28 -19.37 -0.14
C PRO A 2 23.16 -18.32 -0.10
N LYS A 3 22.04 -18.65 0.52
CA LYS A 3 20.95 -17.70 0.80
C LYS A 3 21.39 -16.80 1.96
N ARG A 4 21.85 -15.60 1.64
CA ARG A 4 22.37 -14.65 2.64
C ARG A 4 21.35 -13.60 3.07
N ARG A 5 20.17 -13.53 2.45
CA ARG A 5 19.12 -12.58 2.80
C ARG A 5 18.08 -13.28 3.66
N GLY A 6 18.02 -12.90 4.91
CA GLY A 6 16.94 -13.25 5.82
C GLY A 6 15.85 -12.19 5.81
N MET A 7 14.67 -12.56 6.27
CA MET A 7 13.58 -11.63 6.53
C MET A 7 13.58 -11.26 8.01
N THR A 8 13.37 -9.98 8.32
CA THR A 8 13.08 -9.51 9.68
C THR A 8 11.84 -10.25 10.21
N ARG A 9 11.87 -10.63 11.47
CA ARG A 9 10.77 -11.35 12.15
C ARG A 9 9.61 -10.40 12.47
N VAL A 10 8.97 -9.87 11.43
CA VAL A 10 7.94 -8.83 11.52
C VAL A 10 6.77 -9.21 12.42
N PRO A 11 6.14 -10.41 12.26
CA PRO A 11 5.00 -10.78 13.10
C PRO A 11 5.35 -10.82 14.59
N GLU A 12 6.52 -11.32 14.93
CA GLU A 12 6.97 -11.44 16.33
C GLU A 12 7.28 -10.06 16.94
N LEU A 13 7.88 -9.16 16.15
CA LEU A 13 8.13 -7.79 16.61
C LEU A 13 6.82 -7.05 16.87
N MET A 14 5.85 -7.16 15.95
CA MET A 14 4.53 -6.56 16.11
C MET A 14 3.78 -7.16 17.32
N ALA A 15 3.85 -8.49 17.50
CA ALA A 15 3.24 -9.17 18.65
C ALA A 15 3.87 -8.75 19.99
N ALA A 16 5.14 -8.36 19.98
CA ALA A 16 5.84 -7.78 21.14
C ALA A 16 5.51 -6.29 21.35
N GLY A 17 4.60 -5.70 20.57
CA GLY A 17 4.21 -4.29 20.68
C GLY A 17 5.20 -3.30 20.07
N ILE A 18 6.18 -3.78 19.31
CA ILE A 18 7.16 -2.93 18.65
C ILE A 18 6.51 -2.31 17.41
N ASN A 19 6.65 -0.98 17.25
CA ASN A 19 6.19 -0.30 16.05
C ASN A 19 7.09 -0.65 14.86
N VAL A 20 6.54 -1.36 13.90
CA VAL A 20 7.25 -1.78 12.68
C VAL A 20 6.74 -0.98 11.49
N GLY A 21 7.66 -0.30 10.81
CA GLY A 21 7.43 0.35 9.53
C GLY A 21 8.14 -0.39 8.41
N PHE A 22 7.55 -0.37 7.21
CA PHE A 22 8.17 -0.92 6.01
C PHE A 22 8.75 0.20 5.16
N GLY A 23 9.94 -0.04 4.58
CA GLY A 23 10.59 0.85 3.65
C GLY A 23 10.89 0.16 2.32
N HIS A 24 11.03 0.95 1.25
CA HIS A 24 11.35 0.42 -0.07
C HIS A 24 12.82 0.00 -0.19
N ASP A 25 13.68 0.57 0.66
CA ASP A 25 15.14 0.45 0.63
C ASP A 25 15.71 1.07 -0.66
N CYS A 26 15.90 0.28 -1.70
CA CYS A 26 16.51 0.71 -2.95
C CYS A 26 15.47 1.04 -4.00
N VAL A 27 15.64 2.18 -4.72
CA VAL A 27 14.77 2.61 -5.80
C VAL A 27 15.63 3.02 -6.99
N MET A 28 15.71 2.16 -8.02
CA MET A 28 16.47 2.42 -9.24
C MET A 28 17.94 2.80 -8.98
N ASP A 29 18.57 2.14 -8.04
CA ASP A 29 19.97 2.35 -7.68
C ASP A 29 20.84 1.14 -8.12
N PRO A 30 22.18 1.22 -7.97
CA PRO A 30 23.08 0.13 -8.38
C PRO A 30 22.85 -1.21 -7.67
N TRP A 31 22.18 -1.22 -6.51
CA TRP A 31 21.92 -2.42 -5.71
C TRP A 31 20.62 -3.11 -6.12
N TYR A 32 19.62 -2.32 -6.53
CA TYR A 32 18.30 -2.82 -6.93
C TYR A 32 17.65 -1.90 -7.96
N PRO A 33 17.73 -2.24 -9.24
CA PRO A 33 17.23 -1.37 -10.32
C PRO A 33 15.71 -1.46 -10.55
N LEU A 34 14.99 -2.31 -9.80
CA LEU A 34 13.57 -2.59 -10.01
C LEU A 34 12.64 -1.84 -9.07
N GLY A 35 13.18 -1.06 -8.12
CA GLY A 35 12.37 -0.31 -7.16
C GLY A 35 11.52 0.77 -7.82
N SER A 36 10.21 0.76 -7.55
CA SER A 36 9.24 1.72 -8.11
C SER A 36 9.02 2.94 -7.22
N GLY A 37 9.43 2.89 -5.94
CA GLY A 37 9.05 3.87 -4.92
C GLY A 37 7.58 3.75 -4.48
N ASP A 38 6.87 2.72 -4.90
CA ASP A 38 5.47 2.49 -4.56
C ASP A 38 5.31 1.78 -3.21
N MET A 39 4.80 2.48 -2.21
CA MET A 39 4.60 1.91 -0.87
C MET A 39 3.49 0.85 -0.80
N LEU A 40 2.54 0.79 -1.75
CA LEU A 40 1.60 -0.32 -1.84
C LEU A 40 2.28 -1.60 -2.34
N GLU A 41 3.28 -1.47 -3.21
CA GLU A 41 4.13 -2.59 -3.62
C GLU A 41 4.92 -3.13 -2.42
N VAL A 42 5.48 -2.24 -1.61
CA VAL A 42 6.18 -2.61 -0.37
C VAL A 42 5.26 -3.34 0.60
N ALA A 43 4.03 -2.84 0.80
CA ALA A 43 3.04 -3.51 1.64
C ALA A 43 2.68 -4.90 1.11
N GLN A 44 2.48 -5.03 -0.21
CA GLN A 44 2.20 -6.32 -0.85
C GLN A 44 3.37 -7.30 -0.71
N MET A 45 4.59 -6.85 -0.95
CA MET A 45 5.78 -7.67 -0.78
C MET A 45 5.94 -8.12 0.67
N GLY A 46 5.83 -7.18 1.62
CA GLY A 46 5.90 -7.46 3.06
C GLY A 46 4.87 -8.48 3.52
N LEU A 47 3.63 -8.35 3.04
CA LEU A 47 2.53 -9.27 3.31
C LEU A 47 2.89 -10.73 2.92
N HIS A 48 3.43 -10.93 1.72
CA HIS A 48 3.79 -12.25 1.25
C HIS A 48 5.05 -12.81 1.91
N VAL A 49 6.10 -11.99 2.02
CA VAL A 49 7.40 -12.44 2.55
C VAL A 49 7.33 -12.70 4.05
N ALA A 50 6.58 -11.89 4.81
CA ALA A 50 6.34 -12.10 6.23
C ALA A 50 5.16 -13.03 6.53
N GLN A 51 4.49 -13.58 5.50
CA GLN A 51 3.33 -14.49 5.60
C GLN A 51 2.14 -13.90 6.39
N MET A 52 1.90 -12.61 6.25
CA MET A 52 0.86 -11.86 6.97
C MET A 52 -0.45 -11.82 6.15
N THR A 53 -0.94 -12.96 5.70
CA THR A 53 -2.07 -13.09 4.76
C THR A 53 -3.45 -13.14 5.45
N SER A 54 -3.53 -13.09 6.78
CA SER A 54 -4.81 -12.92 7.49
C SER A 54 -5.37 -11.50 7.28
N LEU A 55 -6.66 -11.29 7.53
CA LEU A 55 -7.28 -9.96 7.43
C LEU A 55 -6.55 -8.92 8.29
N ASP A 56 -6.20 -9.27 9.51
CA ASP A 56 -5.48 -8.37 10.42
C ASP A 56 -4.03 -8.19 9.98
N GLY A 57 -3.38 -9.24 9.48
CA GLY A 57 -2.03 -9.15 8.90
C GLY A 57 -1.98 -8.22 7.68
N MET A 58 -2.99 -8.30 6.80
CA MET A 58 -3.08 -7.39 5.64
C MET A 58 -3.30 -5.93 6.06
N ARG A 59 -4.12 -5.67 7.09
CA ARG A 59 -4.30 -4.33 7.66
C ARG A 59 -3.01 -3.83 8.28
N ALA A 60 -2.34 -4.68 9.07
CA ALA A 60 -1.05 -4.34 9.68
C ALA A 60 0.02 -3.98 8.63
N CYS A 61 0.04 -4.66 7.48
CA CYS A 61 0.93 -4.31 6.37
C CYS A 61 0.59 -2.94 5.76
N PHE A 62 -0.69 -2.56 5.69
CA PHE A 62 -1.08 -1.21 5.27
C PHE A 62 -0.65 -0.15 6.28
N ASP A 63 -0.84 -0.42 7.57
CA ASP A 63 -0.41 0.46 8.64
C ASP A 63 1.12 0.61 8.66
N ALA A 64 1.86 -0.45 8.35
CA ALA A 64 3.32 -0.46 8.28
C ALA A 64 3.89 0.47 7.19
N VAL A 65 3.13 0.77 6.14
CA VAL A 65 3.54 1.72 5.09
C VAL A 65 2.88 3.10 5.26
N THR A 66 2.08 3.31 6.29
CA THR A 66 1.36 4.57 6.55
C THR A 66 1.60 5.07 7.98
N VAL A 67 0.69 4.80 8.89
CA VAL A 67 0.72 5.36 10.26
C VAL A 67 1.91 4.90 11.08
N ASN A 68 2.40 3.68 10.86
CA ASN A 68 3.58 3.20 11.58
C ASN A 68 4.84 3.92 11.10
N ASN A 69 4.96 4.15 9.80
CA ASN A 69 6.07 4.94 9.26
C ASN A 69 6.01 6.40 9.73
N ALA A 70 4.82 6.99 9.83
CA ALA A 70 4.68 8.31 10.40
C ALA A 70 5.23 8.38 11.84
N ARG A 71 4.94 7.36 12.66
CA ARG A 71 5.50 7.25 14.02
C ARG A 71 7.03 7.07 14.02
N VAL A 72 7.56 6.24 13.11
CA VAL A 72 9.03 6.07 12.96
C VAL A 72 9.71 7.39 12.60
N LEU A 73 9.06 8.21 11.78
CA LEU A 73 9.57 9.50 11.31
C LEU A 73 9.26 10.67 12.27
N GLY A 74 8.55 10.44 13.37
CA GLY A 74 8.16 11.47 14.32
C GLY A 74 7.18 12.50 13.73
N LEU A 75 6.28 12.10 12.82
CA LEU A 75 5.28 12.98 12.21
C LEU A 75 4.01 13.02 13.07
N ASP A 76 3.97 13.95 14.02
CA ASP A 76 2.87 14.05 14.99
C ASP A 76 1.56 14.54 14.36
N ASP A 77 1.64 15.28 13.27
CA ASP A 77 0.51 15.86 12.54
C ASP A 77 -0.01 14.96 11.39
N TYR A 78 0.54 13.75 11.24
CA TYR A 78 0.09 12.77 10.23
C TYR A 78 -1.25 12.14 10.61
N GLY A 79 -2.09 11.91 9.59
CA GLY A 79 -3.36 11.17 9.72
C GLY A 79 -4.55 11.95 9.18
N ILE A 80 -5.69 11.27 9.07
CA ILE A 80 -6.96 11.85 8.60
C ILE A 80 -7.81 12.20 9.82
N ALA A 81 -7.60 13.40 10.36
CA ALA A 81 -8.37 13.95 11.47
C ALA A 81 -8.34 15.49 11.44
N PRO A 82 -9.33 16.17 12.04
CA PRO A 82 -9.28 17.62 12.20
C PRO A 82 -7.99 18.09 12.89
N GLY A 83 -7.36 19.12 12.36
CA GLY A 83 -6.11 19.67 12.89
C GLY A 83 -4.83 18.96 12.46
N LYS A 84 -4.93 17.88 11.68
CA LYS A 84 -3.76 17.22 11.07
C LYS A 84 -3.38 17.85 9.73
N ALA A 85 -2.13 17.68 9.32
CA ALA A 85 -1.72 18.02 7.98
C ALA A 85 -2.57 17.24 6.97
N ALA A 86 -3.09 17.93 5.96
CA ALA A 86 -3.86 17.29 4.91
C ALA A 86 -2.92 16.66 3.87
N ASP A 87 -2.09 15.72 4.32
CA ASP A 87 -1.20 14.89 3.50
C ASP A 87 -1.90 13.55 3.27
N CYS A 88 -2.55 13.39 2.12
CA CYS A 88 -3.34 12.21 1.84
C CYS A 88 -3.30 11.81 0.36
N VAL A 89 -3.60 10.56 0.11
CA VAL A 89 -3.70 9.98 -1.23
C VAL A 89 -5.08 9.38 -1.40
N LEU A 90 -5.78 9.79 -2.45
CA LEU A 90 -7.02 9.13 -2.86
C LEU A 90 -6.68 7.98 -3.80
N LEU A 91 -7.02 6.77 -3.39
CA LEU A 91 -6.78 5.54 -4.12
C LEU A 91 -8.06 5.04 -4.81
N GLN A 92 -7.91 4.44 -5.98
CA GLN A 92 -9.00 3.73 -6.66
C GLN A 92 -9.23 2.36 -6.00
N ALA A 93 -9.65 2.37 -4.74
CA ALA A 93 -9.92 1.17 -3.95
C ALA A 93 -10.95 1.50 -2.86
N ARG A 94 -11.70 0.50 -2.41
CA ARG A 94 -12.74 0.62 -1.37
C ARG A 94 -12.23 0.34 0.03
N SER A 95 -11.05 -0.27 0.15
CA SER A 95 -10.45 -0.63 1.43
C SER A 95 -8.93 -0.69 1.35
N PRO A 96 -8.23 -0.62 2.49
CA PRO A 96 -6.78 -0.84 2.54
C PRO A 96 -6.34 -2.17 1.95
N ILE A 97 -7.08 -3.25 2.19
CA ILE A 97 -6.80 -4.59 1.66
C ILE A 97 -6.90 -4.59 0.12
N GLU A 98 -7.96 -3.98 -0.41
CA GLU A 98 -8.14 -3.86 -1.85
C GLU A 98 -7.05 -2.97 -2.47
N ALA A 99 -6.66 -1.91 -1.78
CA ALA A 99 -5.55 -1.05 -2.22
C ALA A 99 -4.25 -1.83 -2.39
N ILE A 100 -3.88 -2.69 -1.43
CA ILE A 100 -2.71 -3.56 -1.54
C ILE A 100 -2.90 -4.59 -2.66
N ARG A 101 -4.04 -5.31 -2.66
CA ARG A 101 -4.33 -6.37 -3.63
C ARG A 101 -4.20 -5.91 -5.08
N LEU A 102 -4.72 -4.74 -5.38
CA LEU A 102 -4.74 -4.17 -6.73
C LEU A 102 -3.52 -3.28 -7.02
N ARG A 103 -2.69 -2.97 -6.02
CA ARG A 103 -1.71 -1.87 -6.09
C ARG A 103 -2.38 -0.62 -6.64
N ALA A 104 -3.46 -0.23 -5.94
CA ALA A 104 -4.49 0.67 -6.43
C ALA A 104 -3.93 1.96 -7.02
N HIS A 105 -4.50 2.34 -8.14
CA HIS A 105 -4.15 3.57 -8.83
C HIS A 105 -4.41 4.80 -7.96
N ARG A 106 -3.49 5.77 -7.99
CA ARG A 106 -3.57 7.01 -7.25
C ARG A 106 -4.31 8.05 -8.08
N LEU A 107 -5.52 8.39 -7.62
CA LEU A 107 -6.34 9.39 -8.29
C LEU A 107 -5.86 10.81 -7.97
N TRP A 108 -5.63 11.08 -6.69
CA TRP A 108 -5.11 12.36 -6.22
C TRP A 108 -4.03 12.15 -5.18
N VAL A 109 -3.03 13.03 -5.20
CA VAL A 109 -2.03 13.17 -4.13
C VAL A 109 -2.16 14.59 -3.60
N MET A 110 -2.35 14.71 -2.29
CA MET A 110 -2.49 15.97 -1.59
C MET A 110 -1.37 16.14 -0.57
N ARG A 111 -0.80 17.32 -0.53
CA ARG A 111 0.21 17.73 0.45
C ARG A 111 -0.14 19.07 1.04
N HIS A 112 -0.19 19.15 2.39
CA HIS A 112 -0.60 20.36 3.13
C HIS A 112 -1.86 21.02 2.57
N GLY A 113 -2.89 20.20 2.31
CA GLY A 113 -4.18 20.64 1.76
C GLY A 113 -4.18 21.01 0.27
N LYS A 114 -3.04 20.93 -0.41
CA LYS A 114 -2.91 21.21 -1.83
C LYS A 114 -2.78 19.96 -2.65
N VAL A 115 -3.62 19.79 -3.67
CA VAL A 115 -3.47 18.69 -4.63
C VAL A 115 -2.26 18.94 -5.51
N ILE A 116 -1.25 18.07 -5.42
CA ILE A 116 0.02 18.15 -6.15
C ILE A 116 0.12 17.21 -7.34
N ALA A 117 -0.73 16.16 -7.38
CA ALA A 117 -0.82 15.26 -8.53
C ALA A 117 -2.26 14.78 -8.71
N ARG A 118 -2.64 14.55 -9.95
CA ARG A 118 -3.94 13.98 -10.36
C ARG A 118 -3.73 13.01 -11.48
N SER A 119 -4.45 11.90 -11.44
CA SER A 119 -4.50 10.92 -12.53
C SER A 119 -5.96 10.55 -12.80
N PRO A 120 -6.34 10.31 -14.06
CA PRO A 120 -7.68 9.79 -14.36
C PRO A 120 -7.87 8.42 -13.74
N ALA A 121 -9.12 8.07 -13.44
CA ALA A 121 -9.43 6.71 -13.01
C ALA A 121 -9.07 5.70 -14.11
N MET A 122 -8.47 4.60 -13.71
CA MET A 122 -8.25 3.48 -14.62
C MET A 122 -9.58 2.79 -14.90
N SER A 123 -9.87 2.59 -16.16
CA SER A 123 -11.02 1.81 -16.63
C SER A 123 -10.56 0.83 -17.70
N ALA A 124 -11.19 -0.33 -17.75
CA ALA A 124 -11.00 -1.30 -18.81
C ALA A 124 -12.33 -1.55 -19.51
N VAL A 125 -12.29 -1.60 -20.82
CA VAL A 125 -13.44 -2.01 -21.66
C VAL A 125 -13.21 -3.43 -22.09
N LEU A 126 -14.20 -4.28 -21.86
CA LEU A 126 -14.18 -5.68 -22.29
C LEU A 126 -14.99 -5.82 -23.58
N ASP A 127 -14.28 -6.13 -24.66
CA ASP A 127 -14.89 -6.38 -25.98
C ASP A 127 -15.02 -7.90 -26.20
N ILE A 128 -15.93 -8.52 -25.44
CA ILE A 128 -16.29 -9.92 -25.58
C ILE A 128 -17.82 -10.04 -25.67
N PRO A 129 -18.38 -10.62 -26.76
CA PRO A 129 -19.80 -10.81 -26.91
C PRO A 129 -20.45 -11.50 -25.69
N GLY A 130 -21.55 -10.98 -25.18
CA GLY A 130 -22.28 -11.52 -24.04
C GLY A 130 -21.65 -11.25 -22.67
N ARG A 131 -20.60 -10.43 -22.59
CA ARG A 131 -20.01 -9.98 -21.33
C ARG A 131 -20.26 -8.49 -21.07
N PRO A 132 -20.25 -8.02 -19.82
CA PRO A 132 -20.34 -6.59 -19.53
C PRO A 132 -19.18 -5.83 -20.19
N ALA A 133 -19.49 -4.68 -20.80
CA ALA A 133 -18.48 -3.86 -21.46
C ALA A 133 -17.46 -3.23 -20.47
N ALA A 134 -17.83 -3.09 -19.20
CA ALA A 134 -16.93 -2.57 -18.16
C ALA A 134 -16.53 -3.67 -17.19
N VAL A 135 -15.26 -3.68 -16.82
CA VAL A 135 -14.73 -4.58 -15.79
C VAL A 135 -14.67 -3.84 -14.47
N ASP A 136 -15.49 -4.24 -13.51
CA ASP A 136 -15.43 -3.76 -12.13
C ASP A 136 -14.57 -4.72 -11.29
N TRP A 137 -13.33 -4.34 -11.05
CA TRP A 137 -12.39 -5.11 -10.25
C TRP A 137 -12.72 -5.14 -8.75
N SER A 138 -13.64 -4.27 -8.34
CA SER A 138 -14.08 -4.14 -6.95
C SER A 138 -15.39 -4.89 -6.66
N ALA A 139 -16.03 -5.43 -7.67
CA ALA A 139 -17.23 -6.21 -7.49
C ALA A 139 -16.92 -7.49 -6.69
N ALA A 140 -17.65 -7.73 -5.61
CA ALA A 140 -17.59 -9.00 -4.91
C ALA A 140 -18.00 -10.12 -5.89
N PRO A 141 -17.37 -11.32 -5.83
CA PRO A 141 -17.84 -12.45 -6.62
C PRO A 141 -19.32 -12.69 -6.29
N ARG A 142 -20.15 -12.70 -7.31
CA ARG A 142 -21.54 -13.13 -7.16
C ARG A 142 -21.51 -14.59 -6.83
N GLY A 143 -21.90 -14.94 -5.59
CA GLY A 143 -22.06 -16.33 -5.13
C GLY A 143 -23.08 -17.10 -5.93
#